data_f8278723c09c011eac614701a5362c6e
#
_entry.id   f8278723c09c011eac614701a5362c6e
#
_cell.length_a   1.000
_cell.length_b   1.000
_cell.length_c   1.000
_cell.angle_alpha   90.00
_cell.angle_beta   90.00
_cell.angle_gamma   90.00
#
_symmetry.space_group_name_H-M   'P 1'
#
loop_
_entity.id
_entity.type
_entity.pdbx_description
1 polymer ?
#
loop_
_entity_poly.entity_id
_entity_poly.type
_entity_poly.pdbx_seq_one_letter_code
_entity_poly.pdbx_strand_id
1 'polypeptide(L)'
;GTAGGTVKIDVHASGGAAVDASYTVPVGADGKWSANLATLKPTTGALPAGGLSTATSLSLTATVNGKTATMPDFKLTADDTPPAAPTISPVGADGLLGAAAVGKPLAVSGRGEANSLIKLTLGTQSLETVVGADGTWAVTLPANALPATGNTTLSVTASDLAGNVSTPATQTLTIDTTPPPAPTIQFTGGADNYVNAAEKAAGVTLAGTAEADSTVKVTVGTVSHDAKAGADGKWSVAFAGAELPADGTHLVTAVATDKAGNASAPSAGTPMVVDTKPPVLTDTHAGGTDRVLSGVPFLITGKTEAGASVQVEFTLADGSKQVQTAVVTDTSPDSANWTLPTPIVAQGNPIGAKQTTIHITATDKAGNVSAVDHTFAIMSQSFPFGTAPAGSNTLSLKALTTGPEGDAIQKAQASTGGDAPSLPLAQTEPTLTPLQATASAAPSTAPSSAQQLSSLLPHDELQQGLAHL
;
A
#
# COMPACT_ATOMS: atom_id res chain seq x y z
N GLY A 1 26.51 -68.32 12.41
CA GLY A 1 27.38 -69.46 12.72
C GLY A 1 27.61 -69.62 14.23
N THR A 2 28.28 -70.62 14.64
CA THR A 2 28.67 -70.81 16.06
C THR A 2 29.90 -69.95 16.33
N ALA A 3 29.92 -69.21 17.44
CA ALA A 3 31.04 -68.37 17.84
C ALA A 3 32.37 -69.16 17.84
N GLY A 4 33.44 -68.56 17.32
CA GLY A 4 34.76 -69.22 17.16
C GLY A 4 34.89 -70.19 15.99
N GLY A 5 33.85 -70.39 15.18
CA GLY A 5 33.91 -71.12 13.95
C GLY A 5 34.43 -70.25 12.77
N THR A 6 34.52 -70.91 11.61
CA THR A 6 34.87 -70.23 10.36
C THR A 6 33.78 -70.50 9.31
N VAL A 7 33.57 -69.55 8.42
CA VAL A 7 32.76 -69.70 7.21
C VAL A 7 33.71 -69.66 6.03
N LYS A 8 33.65 -70.72 5.21
CA LYS A 8 34.31 -70.73 3.91
C LYS A 8 33.31 -70.35 2.86
N ILE A 9 33.68 -69.33 2.04
CA ILE A 9 32.90 -68.83 0.90
C ILE A 9 33.61 -69.28 -0.35
N ASP A 10 33.01 -70.22 -1.11
CA ASP A 10 33.50 -70.59 -2.41
C ASP A 10 32.75 -69.83 -3.51
N VAL A 11 33.50 -69.24 -4.40
CA VAL A 11 32.97 -68.43 -5.53
C VAL A 11 33.10 -69.26 -6.81
N HIS A 12 32.00 -69.41 -7.51
CA HIS A 12 31.91 -70.10 -8.79
C HIS A 12 31.52 -69.07 -9.87
N ALA A 13 32.50 -68.42 -10.48
CA ALA A 13 32.30 -67.27 -11.33
C ALA A 13 31.60 -67.60 -12.66
N SER A 14 31.69 -68.81 -13.15
CA SER A 14 31.07 -69.17 -14.42
C SER A 14 29.81 -70.02 -14.27
N GLY A 15 29.27 -70.18 -13.07
CA GLY A 15 28.11 -71.00 -12.81
C GLY A 15 28.38 -72.49 -12.95
N GLY A 16 29.64 -72.91 -12.98
CA GLY A 16 30.10 -74.29 -13.00
C GLY A 16 30.42 -74.87 -11.60
N ALA A 17 30.72 -76.15 -11.53
CA ALA A 17 31.12 -76.79 -10.27
C ALA A 17 32.53 -76.46 -9.80
N ALA A 18 33.36 -75.79 -10.64
CA ALA A 18 34.72 -75.41 -10.30
C ALA A 18 34.73 -74.17 -9.35
N VAL A 19 35.56 -74.20 -8.31
CA VAL A 19 35.76 -73.11 -7.40
C VAL A 19 36.86 -72.24 -7.97
N ASP A 20 36.49 -70.99 -8.29
CA ASP A 20 37.44 -69.96 -8.82
C ASP A 20 38.22 -69.25 -7.70
N ALA A 21 37.56 -68.97 -6.60
CA ALA A 21 38.17 -68.35 -5.43
C ALA A 21 37.50 -68.85 -4.14
N SER A 22 38.30 -69.02 -3.09
CA SER A 22 37.79 -69.35 -1.75
C SER A 22 38.23 -68.33 -0.74
N TYR A 23 37.35 -67.99 0.14
CA TYR A 23 37.60 -67.07 1.26
C TYR A 23 37.26 -67.75 2.58
N THR A 24 38.00 -67.43 3.63
CA THR A 24 37.70 -67.90 4.98
C THR A 24 37.51 -66.77 5.92
N VAL A 25 36.36 -66.75 6.56
CA VAL A 25 35.94 -65.66 7.44
C VAL A 25 35.65 -66.13 8.83
N PRO A 26 36.19 -65.53 9.90
CA PRO A 26 35.87 -65.95 11.27
C PRO A 26 34.43 -65.55 11.63
N VAL A 27 33.82 -66.37 12.49
CA VAL A 27 32.51 -66.06 13.09
C VAL A 27 32.76 -65.33 14.40
N GLY A 28 32.16 -64.12 14.54
CA GLY A 28 32.27 -63.35 15.77
C GLY A 28 31.63 -63.97 17.00
N ALA A 29 31.89 -63.43 18.15
CA ALA A 29 31.34 -63.90 19.42
C ALA A 29 29.80 -63.86 19.47
N ASP A 30 29.18 -62.99 18.66
CA ASP A 30 27.72 -62.87 18.48
C ASP A 30 27.12 -63.88 17.51
N GLY A 31 27.94 -64.80 16.97
CA GLY A 31 27.53 -65.75 15.98
C GLY A 31 27.35 -65.25 14.56
N LYS A 32 27.67 -63.97 14.32
CA LYS A 32 27.58 -63.33 13.01
C LYS A 32 28.92 -63.30 12.29
N TRP A 33 28.86 -63.23 10.98
CA TRP A 33 30.03 -63.05 10.14
C TRP A 33 29.66 -62.08 8.98
N SER A 34 30.64 -61.43 8.42
CA SER A 34 30.52 -60.66 7.21
C SER A 34 31.81 -60.71 6.40
N ALA A 35 31.70 -60.65 5.09
CA ALA A 35 32.82 -60.62 4.17
C ALA A 35 32.61 -59.54 3.10
N ASN A 36 33.61 -58.75 2.86
CA ASN A 36 33.68 -57.87 1.68
C ASN A 36 34.66 -58.52 0.70
N LEU A 37 34.11 -59.19 -0.34
CA LEU A 37 34.94 -59.92 -1.30
C LEU A 37 35.81 -59.04 -2.19
N ALA A 38 35.48 -57.72 -2.25
CA ALA A 38 36.32 -56.75 -2.98
C ALA A 38 37.62 -56.41 -2.27
N THR A 39 37.64 -56.49 -0.93
CA THR A 39 38.82 -56.14 -0.11
C THR A 39 39.48 -57.32 0.58
N LEU A 40 38.73 -58.37 0.75
CA LEU A 40 39.22 -59.60 1.38
C LEU A 40 40.12 -60.39 0.38
N LYS A 41 41.32 -60.80 0.79
CA LYS A 41 42.17 -61.66 -0.04
C LYS A 41 41.61 -63.07 -0.05
N PRO A 42 41.47 -63.72 -1.19
CA PRO A 42 41.10 -65.15 -1.25
C PRO A 42 42.15 -66.04 -0.56
N THR A 43 41.66 -67.03 0.13
CA THR A 43 42.52 -68.10 0.74
C THR A 43 43.16 -68.96 -0.34
N THR A 44 42.43 -69.21 -1.43
CA THR A 44 42.87 -69.91 -2.62
C THR A 44 42.21 -69.39 -3.86
N GLY A 45 42.83 -69.41 -5.02
CA GLY A 45 42.31 -68.93 -6.28
C GLY A 45 42.37 -67.44 -6.43
N ALA A 46 41.65 -66.86 -7.42
CA ALA A 46 41.48 -65.51 -7.68
C ALA A 46 40.11 -65.25 -8.29
N LEU A 47 39.50 -64.09 -8.01
CA LEU A 47 38.30 -63.68 -8.72
C LEU A 47 38.61 -63.40 -10.21
N PRO A 48 37.70 -63.69 -11.12
CA PRO A 48 37.88 -63.31 -12.53
C PRO A 48 38.26 -61.88 -12.74
N ALA A 49 39.07 -61.61 -13.74
CA ALA A 49 39.50 -60.24 -14.05
C ALA A 49 38.32 -59.23 -14.33
N GLY A 50 37.15 -59.76 -14.72
CA GLY A 50 35.91 -59.01 -14.91
C GLY A 50 35.06 -58.85 -13.65
N GLY A 51 35.50 -59.35 -12.49
CA GLY A 51 34.72 -59.29 -11.24
C GLY A 51 33.62 -60.37 -11.18
N LEU A 52 32.63 -60.12 -10.29
CA LEU A 52 31.46 -61.02 -10.14
C LEU A 52 30.43 -60.64 -11.21
N SER A 53 29.72 -61.65 -11.75
CA SER A 53 28.69 -61.52 -12.76
C SER A 53 27.37 -62.19 -12.33
N THR A 54 26.30 -62.00 -13.08
CA THR A 54 25.02 -62.67 -12.86
C THR A 54 25.09 -64.19 -12.97
N ALA A 55 26.15 -64.74 -13.58
CA ALA A 55 26.42 -66.15 -13.64
C ALA A 55 27.17 -66.65 -12.40
N THR A 56 27.62 -65.76 -11.51
CA THR A 56 28.36 -66.13 -10.30
C THR A 56 27.44 -66.82 -9.26
N SER A 57 27.82 -67.88 -8.75
CA SER A 57 27.17 -68.50 -7.59
C SER A 57 28.15 -68.63 -6.41
N LEU A 58 27.62 -68.59 -5.20
CA LEU A 58 28.37 -68.70 -3.97
C LEU A 58 27.91 -70.00 -3.23
N SER A 59 28.82 -70.81 -2.81
CA SER A 59 28.56 -71.87 -1.82
C SER A 59 29.18 -71.49 -0.49
N LEU A 60 28.47 -71.69 0.60
CA LEU A 60 28.90 -71.36 1.95
C LEU A 60 29.06 -72.65 2.77
N THR A 61 30.23 -72.88 3.30
CA THR A 61 30.51 -74.01 4.21
C THR A 61 30.92 -73.43 5.57
N ALA A 62 30.12 -73.71 6.59
CA ALA A 62 30.47 -73.40 7.98
C ALA A 62 31.14 -74.51 8.64
N THR A 63 32.31 -74.29 9.23
CA THR A 63 33.07 -75.33 9.94
C THR A 63 33.26 -74.92 11.40
N VAL A 64 32.86 -75.82 12.34
CA VAL A 64 33.04 -75.60 13.79
C VAL A 64 33.56 -76.94 14.36
N ASN A 65 34.71 -76.92 15.03
CA ASN A 65 35.32 -78.11 15.65
C ASN A 65 35.40 -79.34 14.71
N GLY A 66 35.75 -79.04 13.45
CA GLY A 66 35.88 -80.07 12.43
C GLY A 66 34.57 -80.64 11.84
N LYS A 67 33.42 -80.17 12.30
CA LYS A 67 32.11 -80.48 11.69
C LYS A 67 31.71 -79.39 10.72
N THR A 68 31.25 -79.77 9.53
CA THR A 68 30.88 -78.93 8.45
C THR A 68 29.37 -78.96 8.19
N ALA A 69 28.78 -77.81 7.92
CA ALA A 69 27.43 -77.61 7.36
C ALA A 69 27.56 -76.79 6.10
N THR A 70 26.99 -77.21 5.00
CA THR A 70 27.04 -76.53 3.73
C THR A 70 25.64 -76.01 3.40
N MET A 71 25.54 -74.70 3.02
CA MET A 71 24.36 -74.16 2.39
C MET A 71 24.45 -74.44 0.87
N PRO A 72 23.33 -74.77 0.24
CA PRO A 72 23.31 -74.88 -1.21
C PRO A 72 23.70 -73.59 -1.89
N ASP A 73 24.21 -73.78 -3.12
CA ASP A 73 24.60 -72.62 -3.94
C ASP A 73 23.43 -71.60 -4.12
N PHE A 74 23.72 -70.38 -3.90
CA PHE A 74 22.81 -69.31 -4.26
C PHE A 74 23.43 -68.44 -5.37
N LYS A 75 22.58 -68.01 -6.32
CA LYS A 75 23.00 -67.12 -7.40
C LYS A 75 23.17 -65.72 -6.88
N LEU A 76 24.27 -65.10 -7.22
CA LEU A 76 24.40 -63.66 -7.14
C LEU A 76 23.64 -63.02 -8.31
N THR A 77 22.87 -62.04 -8.04
CA THR A 77 22.37 -61.16 -9.08
C THR A 77 23.32 -59.98 -9.13
N ALA A 78 24.11 -59.87 -10.21
CA ALA A 78 24.88 -58.68 -10.48
C ALA A 78 23.94 -57.67 -11.10
N ASP A 79 23.91 -56.50 -10.50
CA ASP A 79 23.20 -55.33 -11.03
C ASP A 79 24.23 -54.20 -11.12
N ASP A 80 24.53 -53.79 -12.32
CA ASP A 80 25.45 -52.69 -12.66
C ASP A 80 24.75 -51.49 -13.26
N THR A 81 23.40 -51.50 -13.22
CA THR A 81 22.57 -50.46 -13.77
C THR A 81 22.20 -49.45 -12.70
N PRO A 82 22.74 -48.24 -12.73
CA PRO A 82 22.36 -47.21 -11.78
C PRO A 82 20.87 -46.87 -11.88
N PRO A 83 20.20 -46.57 -10.78
CA PRO A 83 18.84 -46.08 -10.84
C PRO A 83 18.77 -44.77 -11.63
N ALA A 84 17.60 -44.47 -12.17
CA ALA A 84 17.33 -43.17 -12.80
C ALA A 84 17.57 -42.03 -11.80
N ALA A 85 18.03 -40.89 -12.31
CA ALA A 85 18.18 -39.67 -11.48
C ALA A 85 16.84 -39.38 -10.76
N PRO A 86 16.84 -39.18 -9.44
CA PRO A 86 15.62 -38.79 -8.73
C PRO A 86 15.11 -37.44 -9.18
N THR A 87 13.82 -37.18 -9.02
CA THR A 87 13.27 -35.84 -9.21
C THR A 87 13.17 -35.11 -7.87
N ILE A 88 13.25 -33.78 -7.90
CA ILE A 88 13.04 -32.90 -6.75
C ILE A 88 11.75 -32.11 -7.02
N SER A 89 10.78 -32.17 -6.10
CA SER A 89 9.62 -31.31 -6.14
C SER A 89 10.06 -29.86 -5.91
N PRO A 90 9.43 -28.84 -6.57
CA PRO A 90 9.81 -27.44 -6.39
C PRO A 90 9.84 -27.05 -4.92
N VAL A 91 10.93 -26.44 -4.48
CA VAL A 91 11.12 -25.92 -3.12
C VAL A 91 10.99 -24.40 -3.19
N GLY A 92 10.01 -23.83 -2.46
CA GLY A 92 9.70 -22.40 -2.55
C GLY A 92 9.06 -22.01 -3.89
N ALA A 93 8.94 -20.73 -4.16
CA ALA A 93 8.54 -20.23 -5.46
C ALA A 93 9.76 -20.30 -6.41
N ASP A 94 9.81 -21.32 -7.25
CA ASP A 94 10.89 -21.55 -8.23
C ASP A 94 12.31 -21.56 -7.62
N GLY A 95 12.44 -22.07 -6.39
CA GLY A 95 13.71 -22.11 -5.67
C GLY A 95 14.03 -20.85 -4.88
N LEU A 96 13.13 -19.88 -4.81
CA LEU A 96 13.29 -18.65 -4.05
C LEU A 96 12.69 -18.80 -2.64
N LEU A 97 13.47 -18.45 -1.62
CA LEU A 97 13.08 -18.58 -0.21
C LEU A 97 13.34 -17.25 0.51
N GLY A 98 12.33 -16.74 1.20
CA GLY A 98 12.43 -15.50 1.99
C GLY A 98 12.88 -15.73 3.43
N ALA A 99 12.95 -14.64 4.19
CA ALA A 99 13.32 -14.63 5.60
C ALA A 99 12.46 -15.57 6.45
N ALA A 100 11.21 -15.80 6.08
CA ALA A 100 10.30 -16.69 6.78
C ALA A 100 10.74 -18.16 6.77
N ALA A 101 11.57 -18.58 5.81
CA ALA A 101 12.10 -19.94 5.70
C ALA A 101 13.39 -20.14 6.49
N VAL A 102 14.17 -19.08 6.72
CA VAL A 102 15.44 -19.14 7.45
C VAL A 102 15.18 -19.42 8.93
N GLY A 103 15.98 -20.34 9.48
CA GLY A 103 15.82 -20.76 10.88
C GLY A 103 14.65 -21.71 11.12
N LYS A 104 14.02 -22.25 10.06
CA LYS A 104 12.97 -23.26 10.16
C LYS A 104 13.36 -24.56 9.43
N PRO A 105 12.81 -25.72 9.85
CA PRO A 105 12.96 -26.95 9.10
C PRO A 105 12.37 -26.80 7.70
N LEU A 106 13.08 -27.32 6.69
CA LEU A 106 12.64 -27.29 5.30
C LEU A 106 12.34 -28.71 4.81
N ALA A 107 11.10 -28.96 4.45
CA ALA A 107 10.72 -30.23 3.84
C ALA A 107 11.10 -30.22 2.35
N VAL A 108 11.77 -31.30 1.92
CA VAL A 108 12.13 -31.55 0.54
C VAL A 108 11.59 -32.93 0.16
N SER A 109 10.98 -33.03 -1.00
CA SER A 109 10.38 -34.28 -1.47
C SER A 109 10.60 -34.45 -2.97
N GLY A 110 10.29 -35.67 -3.45
CA GLY A 110 10.39 -35.94 -4.87
C GLY A 110 9.99 -37.38 -5.20
N ARG A 111 10.45 -37.83 -6.37
CA ARG A 111 10.25 -39.20 -6.83
C ARG A 111 11.58 -39.84 -7.17
N GLY A 112 11.63 -41.17 -7.03
CA GLY A 112 12.77 -41.98 -7.36
C GLY A 112 12.36 -43.42 -7.58
N GLU A 113 13.30 -44.27 -7.87
CA GLU A 113 13.10 -45.71 -7.98
C GLU A 113 12.72 -46.30 -6.62
N ALA A 114 11.65 -47.08 -6.58
CA ALA A 114 11.15 -47.70 -5.35
C ALA A 114 12.23 -48.52 -4.63
N ASN A 115 12.33 -48.37 -3.32
CA ASN A 115 13.31 -48.98 -2.44
C ASN A 115 14.77 -48.51 -2.62
N SER A 116 15.06 -47.57 -3.51
CA SER A 116 16.39 -46.93 -3.59
C SER A 116 16.66 -46.06 -2.37
N LEU A 117 17.91 -45.86 -2.01
CA LEU A 117 18.35 -44.97 -0.96
C LEU A 117 18.62 -43.58 -1.57
N ILE A 118 17.86 -42.58 -1.16
CA ILE A 118 18.10 -41.19 -1.50
C ILE A 118 19.15 -40.62 -0.56
N LYS A 119 20.13 -39.93 -1.14
CA LYS A 119 21.07 -39.07 -0.43
C LYS A 119 20.89 -37.64 -0.90
N LEU A 120 20.43 -36.79 0.00
CA LEU A 120 20.28 -35.35 -0.22
C LEU A 120 21.43 -34.60 0.41
N THR A 121 22.03 -33.69 -0.32
CA THR A 121 23.11 -32.79 0.18
C THR A 121 22.77 -31.34 -0.06
N LEU A 122 23.03 -30.51 0.94
CA LEU A 122 22.88 -29.04 0.89
C LEU A 122 24.03 -28.41 1.70
N GLY A 123 24.99 -27.80 1.03
CA GLY A 123 26.19 -27.32 1.69
C GLY A 123 26.93 -28.48 2.42
N THR A 124 27.05 -28.35 3.74
CA THR A 124 27.66 -29.37 4.60
C THR A 124 26.68 -30.41 5.15
N GLN A 125 25.37 -30.19 4.91
CA GLN A 125 24.33 -31.12 5.37
C GLN A 125 24.21 -32.29 4.42
N SER A 126 24.06 -33.50 4.96
CA SER A 126 23.80 -34.74 4.21
C SER A 126 22.76 -35.55 4.96
N LEU A 127 21.65 -35.85 4.30
CA LEU A 127 20.53 -36.62 4.86
C LEU A 127 20.18 -37.79 3.91
N GLU A 128 19.68 -38.85 4.47
CA GLU A 128 19.31 -40.04 3.73
C GLU A 128 17.87 -40.45 4.05
N THR A 129 17.19 -41.01 3.05
CA THR A 129 15.85 -41.59 3.17
C THR A 129 15.67 -42.69 2.11
N VAL A 130 14.71 -43.57 2.30
CA VAL A 130 14.39 -44.64 1.33
C VAL A 130 13.14 -44.20 0.54
N VAL A 131 13.18 -44.42 -0.76
CA VAL A 131 12.01 -44.23 -1.63
C VAL A 131 10.94 -45.26 -1.30
N GLY A 132 9.73 -44.78 -1.07
CA GLY A 132 8.58 -45.64 -0.81
C GLY A 132 8.21 -46.52 -1.99
N ALA A 133 7.37 -47.54 -1.74
CA ALA A 133 6.86 -48.42 -2.79
C ALA A 133 6.04 -47.71 -3.87
N ASP A 134 5.52 -46.50 -3.55
CA ASP A 134 4.78 -45.60 -4.46
C ASP A 134 5.72 -44.74 -5.31
N GLY A 135 7.03 -44.90 -5.15
CA GLY A 135 8.04 -44.08 -5.83
C GLY A 135 8.25 -42.70 -5.27
N THR A 136 7.73 -42.36 -4.08
CA THR A 136 7.90 -41.07 -3.43
C THR A 136 8.96 -41.09 -2.33
N TRP A 137 9.62 -39.97 -2.13
CA TRP A 137 10.54 -39.76 -1.01
C TRP A 137 10.36 -38.38 -0.39
N ALA A 138 10.65 -38.25 0.88
CA ALA A 138 10.66 -36.97 1.58
C ALA A 138 11.72 -36.99 2.68
N VAL A 139 12.31 -35.83 2.92
CA VAL A 139 13.29 -35.58 3.97
C VAL A 139 13.09 -34.16 4.51
N THR A 140 13.38 -33.97 5.79
CA THR A 140 13.30 -32.62 6.40
C THR A 140 14.71 -32.17 6.77
N LEU A 141 15.14 -31.10 6.13
CA LEU A 141 16.37 -30.39 6.48
C LEU A 141 16.20 -29.66 7.83
N PRO A 142 17.22 -29.70 8.70
CA PRO A 142 17.15 -29.00 9.97
C PRO A 142 17.10 -27.47 9.80
N ALA A 143 16.63 -26.75 10.82
CA ALA A 143 16.44 -25.31 10.80
C ALA A 143 17.69 -24.48 10.44
N ASN A 144 18.89 -25.02 10.68
CA ASN A 144 20.17 -24.38 10.38
C ASN A 144 20.79 -24.82 9.04
N ALA A 145 20.05 -25.52 8.18
CA ALA A 145 20.56 -26.02 6.91
C ALA A 145 20.72 -24.94 5.84
N LEU A 146 19.85 -23.92 5.88
CA LEU A 146 19.89 -22.84 4.90
C LEU A 146 20.92 -21.77 5.33
N PRO A 147 21.68 -21.18 4.37
CA PRO A 147 22.47 -19.97 4.65
C PRO A 147 21.54 -18.80 4.98
N ALA A 148 22.08 -17.78 5.62
CA ALA A 148 21.32 -16.57 5.98
C ALA A 148 20.82 -15.81 4.75
N THR A 149 21.58 -15.83 3.66
CA THR A 149 21.25 -15.21 2.36
C THR A 149 22.15 -15.78 1.26
N GLY A 150 21.78 -15.59 0.00
CA GLY A 150 22.56 -15.99 -1.16
C GLY A 150 22.13 -17.34 -1.76
N ASN A 151 22.90 -17.84 -2.71
CA ASN A 151 22.57 -19.05 -3.45
C ASN A 151 23.20 -20.28 -2.80
N THR A 152 22.46 -21.38 -2.81
CA THR A 152 22.95 -22.72 -2.43
C THR A 152 22.35 -23.75 -3.38
N THR A 153 23.05 -24.89 -3.55
CA THR A 153 22.58 -25.95 -4.43
C THR A 153 22.16 -27.16 -3.61
N LEU A 154 20.93 -27.56 -3.79
CA LEU A 154 20.39 -28.83 -3.35
C LEU A 154 20.76 -29.89 -4.37
N SER A 155 21.36 -31.00 -3.95
CA SER A 155 21.73 -32.13 -4.81
C SER A 155 21.19 -33.41 -4.22
N VAL A 156 20.60 -34.24 -5.07
CA VAL A 156 20.00 -35.51 -4.68
C VAL A 156 20.48 -36.65 -5.60
N THR A 157 20.97 -37.72 -5.01
CA THR A 157 21.29 -38.98 -5.72
C THR A 157 20.46 -40.11 -5.17
N ALA A 158 20.22 -41.11 -5.99
CA ALA A 158 19.61 -42.39 -5.59
C ALA A 158 20.65 -43.47 -5.69
N SER A 159 20.63 -44.41 -4.74
CA SER A 159 21.43 -45.67 -4.81
C SER A 159 20.48 -46.85 -4.72
N ASP A 160 20.65 -47.83 -5.59
CA ASP A 160 19.93 -49.07 -5.53
C ASP A 160 20.47 -50.01 -4.44
N LEU A 161 19.88 -51.20 -4.33
CA LEU A 161 20.32 -52.22 -3.37
C LEU A 161 21.67 -52.83 -3.72
N ALA A 162 22.10 -52.78 -4.99
CA ALA A 162 23.40 -53.23 -5.43
C ALA A 162 24.53 -52.24 -5.15
N GLY A 163 24.16 -50.99 -4.83
CA GLY A 163 25.11 -49.91 -4.56
C GLY A 163 25.43 -49.01 -5.77
N ASN A 164 24.74 -49.20 -6.91
CA ASN A 164 24.90 -48.32 -8.06
C ASN A 164 24.26 -46.95 -7.76
N VAL A 165 24.95 -45.89 -8.15
CA VAL A 165 24.53 -44.53 -7.83
C VAL A 165 24.10 -43.80 -9.09
N SER A 166 22.96 -43.15 -9.04
CA SER A 166 22.42 -42.34 -10.13
C SER A 166 23.26 -41.07 -10.39
N THR A 167 23.06 -40.48 -11.54
CA THR A 167 23.45 -39.08 -11.74
C THR A 167 22.68 -38.17 -10.77
N PRO A 168 23.29 -37.06 -10.28
CA PRO A 168 22.63 -36.16 -9.35
C PRO A 168 21.52 -35.33 -10.02
N ALA A 169 20.38 -35.22 -9.37
CA ALA A 169 19.43 -34.15 -9.65
C ALA A 169 19.78 -32.93 -8.78
N THR A 170 19.73 -31.74 -9.35
CA THR A 170 20.09 -30.51 -8.64
C THR A 170 19.01 -29.45 -8.75
N GLN A 171 18.86 -28.65 -7.70
CA GLN A 171 18.04 -27.44 -7.68
C GLN A 171 18.80 -26.32 -6.98
N THR A 172 18.94 -25.17 -7.65
CA THR A 172 19.49 -23.98 -6.99
C THR A 172 18.40 -23.36 -6.13
N LEU A 173 18.73 -23.07 -4.88
CA LEU A 173 17.91 -22.32 -3.96
C LEU A 173 18.54 -20.95 -3.78
N THR A 174 17.75 -19.90 -3.96
CA THR A 174 18.13 -18.51 -3.70
C THR A 174 17.45 -18.05 -2.43
N ILE A 175 18.22 -17.69 -1.43
CA ILE A 175 17.73 -17.20 -0.15
C ILE A 175 17.86 -15.69 -0.15
N ASP A 176 16.73 -15.01 -0.19
CA ASP A 176 16.63 -13.55 -0.09
C ASP A 176 15.87 -13.17 1.18
N THR A 177 16.56 -12.56 2.12
CA THR A 177 15.99 -12.15 3.40
C THR A 177 15.86 -10.63 3.51
N THR A 178 16.13 -9.90 2.43
CA THR A 178 16.12 -8.45 2.41
C THR A 178 14.71 -7.94 2.10
N PRO A 179 14.01 -7.29 3.04
CA PRO A 179 12.72 -6.68 2.73
C PRO A 179 12.88 -5.55 1.70
N PRO A 180 11.92 -5.37 0.79
CA PRO A 180 11.92 -4.24 -0.11
C PRO A 180 11.81 -2.90 0.65
N PRO A 181 12.20 -1.77 0.04
CA PRO A 181 11.93 -0.46 0.59
C PRO A 181 10.43 -0.20 0.75
N ALA A 182 10.06 0.65 1.72
CA ALA A 182 8.67 1.06 1.88
C ALA A 182 8.15 1.75 0.61
N PRO A 183 6.93 1.43 0.13
CA PRO A 183 6.35 2.04 -1.05
C PRO A 183 6.11 3.54 -0.89
N THR A 184 6.09 4.28 -2.01
CA THR A 184 5.55 5.64 -2.07
C THR A 184 4.10 5.62 -2.51
N ILE A 185 3.33 6.64 -2.11
CA ILE A 185 1.93 6.81 -2.49
C ILE A 185 1.77 8.18 -3.14
N GLN A 186 1.07 8.23 -4.29
CA GLN A 186 0.66 9.42 -4.99
C GLN A 186 -0.82 9.30 -5.35
N PHE A 187 -1.56 10.38 -5.19
CA PHE A 187 -2.93 10.45 -5.66
C PHE A 187 -2.94 10.80 -7.14
N THR A 188 -3.71 10.08 -7.96
CA THR A 188 -3.84 10.32 -9.41
C THR A 188 -5.18 10.92 -9.80
N GLY A 189 -6.09 11.03 -8.84
CA GLY A 189 -7.39 11.67 -9.03
C GLY A 189 -7.55 12.82 -8.03
N GLY A 190 -7.46 14.08 -8.51
CA GLY A 190 -7.40 15.25 -7.65
C GLY A 190 -5.96 15.55 -7.18
N ALA A 191 -5.43 16.71 -7.56
CA ALA A 191 -4.04 17.08 -7.23
C ALA A 191 -3.82 17.49 -5.77
N ASP A 192 -4.83 17.37 -4.92
CA ASP A 192 -4.93 18.04 -3.62
C ASP A 192 -5.16 17.11 -2.43
N ASN A 193 -5.23 15.78 -2.65
CA ASN A 193 -5.56 14.76 -1.64
C ASN A 193 -7.00 14.87 -1.06
N TYR A 194 -7.87 15.62 -1.72
CA TYR A 194 -9.30 15.68 -1.42
C TYR A 194 -10.08 14.79 -2.39
N VAL A 195 -11.18 14.22 -1.91
CA VAL A 195 -12.10 13.40 -2.69
C VAL A 195 -13.50 13.97 -2.51
N ASN A 196 -14.00 14.66 -3.52
CA ASN A 196 -15.34 15.23 -3.54
C ASN A 196 -16.43 14.21 -3.90
N ALA A 197 -17.68 14.64 -3.94
CA ALA A 197 -18.82 13.78 -4.25
C ALA A 197 -18.72 13.12 -5.65
N ALA A 198 -18.27 13.84 -6.66
CA ALA A 198 -18.16 13.35 -8.02
C ALA A 198 -17.00 12.35 -8.16
N GLU A 199 -15.86 12.65 -7.56
CA GLU A 199 -14.70 11.76 -7.52
C GLU A 199 -15.00 10.49 -6.71
N LYS A 200 -15.70 10.62 -5.58
CA LYS A 200 -16.14 9.46 -4.81
C LYS A 200 -17.08 8.57 -5.63
N ALA A 201 -18.02 9.16 -6.38
CA ALA A 201 -18.93 8.40 -7.23
C ALA A 201 -18.20 7.69 -8.39
N ALA A 202 -17.15 8.32 -8.94
CA ALA A 202 -16.31 7.74 -10.01
C ALA A 202 -15.32 6.69 -9.50
N GLY A 203 -14.99 6.70 -8.21
CA GLY A 203 -13.90 5.97 -7.62
C GLY A 203 -12.56 6.69 -7.75
N VAL A 204 -11.58 6.28 -6.94
CA VAL A 204 -10.25 6.91 -6.85
C VAL A 204 -9.18 5.91 -7.26
N THR A 205 -8.23 6.35 -8.06
CA THR A 205 -7.03 5.57 -8.38
C THR A 205 -5.85 6.10 -7.58
N LEU A 206 -5.20 5.20 -6.85
CA LEU A 206 -3.95 5.46 -6.14
C LEU A 206 -2.81 4.86 -6.93
N ALA A 207 -1.68 5.54 -6.96
CA ALA A 207 -0.49 5.09 -7.65
C ALA A 207 0.75 5.36 -6.79
N GLY A 208 1.90 4.86 -7.23
CA GLY A 208 3.15 5.12 -6.54
C GLY A 208 4.29 4.30 -7.08
N THR A 209 5.33 4.18 -6.26
CA THR A 209 6.50 3.36 -6.58
C THR A 209 6.78 2.36 -5.47
N ALA A 210 7.31 1.22 -5.85
CA ALA A 210 7.78 0.15 -5.00
C ALA A 210 8.92 -0.59 -5.70
N GLU A 211 9.47 -1.60 -5.06
CA GLU A 211 10.43 -2.48 -5.71
C GLU A 211 9.80 -3.15 -6.94
N ALA A 212 10.55 -3.23 -8.03
CA ALA A 212 10.09 -3.85 -9.27
C ALA A 212 9.59 -5.28 -9.03
N ASP A 213 8.49 -5.63 -9.67
CA ASP A 213 7.84 -6.94 -9.56
C ASP A 213 7.32 -7.31 -8.14
N SER A 214 7.39 -6.42 -7.15
CA SER A 214 6.79 -6.65 -5.84
C SER A 214 5.25 -6.57 -5.89
N THR A 215 4.59 -7.18 -4.92
CA THR A 215 3.15 -7.02 -4.71
C THR A 215 2.93 -5.96 -3.64
N VAL A 216 2.18 -4.92 -3.98
CA VAL A 216 1.90 -3.77 -3.09
C VAL A 216 0.48 -3.88 -2.58
N LYS A 217 0.31 -4.08 -1.28
CA LYS A 217 -0.98 -4.03 -0.60
C LYS A 217 -1.25 -2.61 -0.15
N VAL A 218 -2.26 -1.97 -0.75
CA VAL A 218 -2.68 -0.60 -0.43
C VAL A 218 -3.94 -0.65 0.42
N THR A 219 -3.95 0.13 1.50
CA THR A 219 -5.06 0.15 2.47
C THR A 219 -5.61 1.56 2.60
N VAL A 220 -6.92 1.69 2.44
CA VAL A 220 -7.71 2.91 2.67
C VAL A 220 -8.77 2.59 3.72
N GLY A 221 -8.66 3.19 4.90
CA GLY A 221 -9.55 2.84 6.02
C GLY A 221 -9.44 1.35 6.38
N THR A 222 -10.51 0.58 6.13
CA THR A 222 -10.57 -0.87 6.40
C THR A 222 -10.46 -1.71 5.12
N VAL A 223 -10.45 -1.09 3.95
CA VAL A 223 -10.41 -1.78 2.66
C VAL A 223 -8.97 -1.84 2.14
N SER A 224 -8.58 -2.98 1.60
CA SER A 224 -7.25 -3.18 1.02
C SER A 224 -7.36 -3.83 -0.34
N HIS A 225 -6.53 -3.38 -1.27
CA HIS A 225 -6.35 -3.96 -2.59
C HIS A 225 -4.87 -4.22 -2.86
N ASP A 226 -4.60 -5.23 -3.66
CA ASP A 226 -3.25 -5.56 -4.10
C ASP A 226 -3.01 -5.01 -5.51
N ALA A 227 -1.85 -4.42 -5.70
CA ALA A 227 -1.32 -4.00 -6.99
C ALA A 227 0.03 -4.67 -7.23
N LYS A 228 0.40 -4.87 -8.49
CA LYS A 228 1.73 -5.33 -8.84
C LYS A 228 2.56 -4.16 -9.34
N ALA A 229 3.76 -3.99 -8.77
CA ALA A 229 4.72 -3.04 -9.30
C ALA A 229 5.28 -3.58 -10.62
N GLY A 230 5.32 -2.73 -11.63
CA GLY A 230 5.90 -3.05 -12.93
C GLY A 230 7.43 -3.17 -12.85
N ALA A 231 8.06 -3.53 -13.98
CA ALA A 231 9.52 -3.55 -14.08
C ALA A 231 10.16 -2.16 -13.89
N ASP A 232 9.40 -1.08 -14.07
CA ASP A 232 9.78 0.31 -13.78
C ASP A 232 9.53 0.72 -12.32
N GLY A 233 9.07 -0.20 -11.49
CA GLY A 233 8.73 0.01 -10.09
C GLY A 233 7.42 0.76 -9.85
N LYS A 234 6.64 1.10 -10.90
CA LYS A 234 5.37 1.80 -10.73
C LYS A 234 4.23 0.84 -10.46
N TRP A 235 3.33 1.26 -9.60
CA TRP A 235 2.09 0.54 -9.30
C TRP A 235 0.90 1.48 -9.33
N SER A 236 -0.29 0.94 -9.60
CA SER A 236 -1.57 1.64 -9.46
C SER A 236 -2.68 0.69 -9.08
N VAL A 237 -3.65 1.20 -8.32
CA VAL A 237 -4.82 0.45 -7.86
C VAL A 237 -6.02 1.38 -7.76
N ALA A 238 -7.18 0.88 -8.17
CA ALA A 238 -8.44 1.61 -8.09
C ALA A 238 -9.25 1.15 -6.88
N PHE A 239 -9.89 2.11 -6.21
CA PHE A 239 -10.91 1.90 -5.18
C PHE A 239 -12.24 2.41 -5.72
N ALA A 240 -13.26 1.55 -5.73
CA ALA A 240 -14.60 1.95 -6.11
C ALA A 240 -15.21 2.91 -5.08
N GLY A 241 -16.13 3.78 -5.50
CA GLY A 241 -16.70 4.78 -4.60
C GLY A 241 -17.36 4.21 -3.34
N ALA A 242 -17.96 3.03 -3.44
CA ALA A 242 -18.56 2.32 -2.30
C ALA A 242 -17.53 1.78 -1.29
N GLU A 243 -16.28 1.65 -1.69
CA GLU A 243 -15.18 1.16 -0.85
C GLU A 243 -14.47 2.31 -0.11
N LEU A 244 -14.68 3.54 -0.58
CA LEU A 244 -14.12 4.72 0.07
C LEU A 244 -14.84 4.99 1.39
N PRO A 245 -14.10 5.44 2.41
CA PRO A 245 -14.67 5.72 3.72
C PRO A 245 -15.67 6.90 3.67
N ALA A 246 -16.38 7.13 4.78
CA ALA A 246 -17.24 8.29 4.96
C ALA A 246 -16.41 9.58 4.99
N ASP A 247 -17.09 10.74 4.94
CA ASP A 247 -16.44 12.05 5.04
C ASP A 247 -15.54 12.13 6.27
N GLY A 248 -14.37 12.73 6.07
CA GLY A 248 -13.33 12.89 7.08
C GLY A 248 -11.92 12.63 6.54
N THR A 249 -10.93 12.74 7.40
CA THR A 249 -9.52 12.48 7.06
C THR A 249 -9.16 11.04 7.35
N HIS A 250 -8.64 10.33 6.35
CA HIS A 250 -8.23 8.94 6.41
C HIS A 250 -6.78 8.80 5.99
N LEU A 251 -6.06 7.88 6.62
CA LEU A 251 -4.69 7.58 6.23
C LEU A 251 -4.69 6.46 5.19
N VAL A 252 -3.98 6.68 4.10
CA VAL A 252 -3.66 5.67 3.10
C VAL A 252 -2.27 5.14 3.40
N THR A 253 -2.14 3.82 3.45
CA THR A 253 -0.86 3.13 3.69
C THR A 253 -0.63 2.05 2.64
N ALA A 254 0.62 1.73 2.39
CA ALA A 254 1.02 0.66 1.47
C ALA A 254 2.15 -0.18 2.05
N VAL A 255 2.14 -1.48 1.77
CA VAL A 255 3.20 -2.43 2.13
C VAL A 255 3.57 -3.19 0.87
N ALA A 256 4.86 -3.24 0.53
CA ALA A 256 5.36 -4.07 -0.56
C ALA A 256 5.81 -5.44 -0.05
N THR A 257 5.57 -6.46 -0.84
CA THR A 257 6.08 -7.82 -0.61
C THR A 257 6.85 -8.24 -1.86
N ASP A 258 8.11 -8.61 -1.71
CA ASP A 258 8.95 -9.08 -2.80
C ASP A 258 8.57 -10.48 -3.29
N LYS A 259 9.30 -10.98 -4.29
CA LYS A 259 9.11 -12.34 -4.83
C LYS A 259 9.47 -13.44 -3.84
N ALA A 260 10.37 -13.16 -2.87
CA ALA A 260 10.76 -14.11 -1.83
C ALA A 260 9.76 -14.16 -0.67
N GLY A 261 8.79 -13.22 -0.62
CA GLY A 261 7.79 -13.12 0.42
C GLY A 261 8.21 -12.23 1.61
N ASN A 262 9.29 -11.43 1.47
CA ASN A 262 9.67 -10.48 2.50
C ASN A 262 8.80 -9.22 2.39
N ALA A 263 8.24 -8.77 3.50
CA ALA A 263 7.40 -7.58 3.55
C ALA A 263 8.21 -6.35 3.98
N SER A 264 7.99 -5.23 3.30
CA SER A 264 8.56 -3.94 3.68
C SER A 264 7.98 -3.40 4.98
N ALA A 265 8.61 -2.39 5.53
CA ALA A 265 7.92 -1.49 6.45
C ALA A 265 6.71 -0.83 5.74
N PRO A 266 5.63 -0.48 6.45
CA PRO A 266 4.56 0.32 5.88
C PRO A 266 5.09 1.66 5.35
N SER A 267 4.47 2.17 4.28
CA SER A 267 4.71 3.54 3.82
C SER A 267 4.38 4.55 4.93
N ALA A 268 4.91 5.76 4.85
CA ALA A 268 4.36 6.88 5.60
C ALA A 268 2.86 7.00 5.25
N GLY A 269 2.02 7.19 6.27
CA GLY A 269 0.59 7.41 6.04
C GLY A 269 0.36 8.71 5.27
N THR A 270 -0.29 8.61 4.12
CA THR A 270 -0.65 9.79 3.31
C THR A 270 -2.10 10.17 3.62
N PRO A 271 -2.39 11.38 4.10
CA PRO A 271 -3.76 11.78 4.38
C PRO A 271 -4.57 11.91 3.09
N MET A 272 -5.77 11.36 3.11
CA MET A 272 -6.83 11.54 2.12
C MET A 272 -8.04 12.12 2.83
N VAL A 273 -8.56 13.23 2.34
CA VAL A 273 -9.75 13.88 2.88
C VAL A 273 -10.93 13.56 1.98
N VAL A 274 -11.91 12.84 2.50
CA VAL A 274 -13.18 12.62 1.80
C VAL A 274 -14.15 13.68 2.29
N ASP A 275 -14.64 14.49 1.37
CA ASP A 275 -15.65 15.51 1.63
C ASP A 275 -16.64 15.52 0.46
N THR A 276 -17.84 15.04 0.70
CA THR A 276 -18.88 14.92 -0.31
C THR A 276 -20.00 15.94 -0.14
N LYS A 277 -19.84 16.86 0.81
CA LYS A 277 -20.85 17.85 1.12
C LYS A 277 -20.56 19.16 0.40
N PRO A 278 -21.49 19.67 -0.42
CA PRO A 278 -21.33 21.00 -0.96
C PRO A 278 -21.30 22.07 0.14
N PRO A 279 -20.54 23.14 -0.03
CA PRO A 279 -20.46 24.20 0.97
C PRO A 279 -21.82 24.88 1.19
N VAL A 280 -22.10 25.23 2.42
CA VAL A 280 -23.30 26.03 2.71
C VAL A 280 -23.12 27.40 2.06
N LEU A 281 -24.08 27.81 1.23
CA LEU A 281 -24.08 29.12 0.57
C LEU A 281 -25.36 29.86 0.89
N THR A 282 -25.22 31.03 1.49
CA THR A 282 -26.33 31.98 1.73
C THR A 282 -25.93 33.37 1.26
N ASP A 283 -26.90 34.13 0.81
CA ASP A 283 -26.77 35.56 0.60
C ASP A 283 -27.63 36.36 1.61
N THR A 284 -27.36 37.61 1.77
CA THR A 284 -28.13 38.50 2.69
C THR A 284 -29.44 38.91 2.11
N HIS A 285 -29.74 38.55 0.87
CA HIS A 285 -30.94 38.94 0.13
C HIS A 285 -31.85 37.74 -0.14
N ALA A 286 -31.64 36.62 0.59
CA ALA A 286 -32.39 35.39 0.40
C ALA A 286 -33.88 35.57 0.67
N GLY A 287 -34.71 35.46 -0.37
CA GLY A 287 -36.14 35.24 -0.25
C GLY A 287 -37.08 36.33 -0.74
N GLY A 288 -36.63 37.28 -1.53
CA GLY A 288 -37.51 38.27 -2.11
C GLY A 288 -37.04 38.82 -3.46
N THR A 289 -37.96 39.30 -4.26
CA THR A 289 -37.61 40.14 -5.40
C THR A 289 -37.05 41.47 -4.88
N ASP A 290 -35.75 41.54 -4.68
CA ASP A 290 -35.10 42.75 -4.28
C ASP A 290 -35.15 43.76 -5.42
N ARG A 291 -35.39 45.00 -5.03
CA ARG A 291 -35.51 46.14 -5.97
C ARG A 291 -34.21 46.94 -5.88
N VAL A 292 -33.51 47.04 -7.00
CA VAL A 292 -32.33 47.87 -7.13
C VAL A 292 -32.63 49.03 -8.03
N LEU A 293 -32.11 50.21 -7.71
CA LEU A 293 -32.25 51.40 -8.54
C LEU A 293 -31.24 51.34 -9.68
N SER A 294 -31.72 51.65 -10.91
CA SER A 294 -30.84 51.74 -12.08
C SER A 294 -29.75 52.79 -11.87
N GLY A 295 -28.52 52.45 -12.13
CA GLY A 295 -27.37 53.35 -11.99
C GLY A 295 -26.85 53.54 -10.56
N VAL A 296 -27.50 52.92 -9.56
CA VAL A 296 -27.02 52.93 -8.17
C VAL A 296 -26.21 51.68 -7.86
N PRO A 297 -24.97 51.84 -7.37
CA PRO A 297 -24.17 50.72 -6.94
C PRO A 297 -24.81 50.00 -5.74
N PHE A 298 -24.79 48.66 -5.76
CA PHE A 298 -25.20 47.83 -4.61
C PHE A 298 -24.21 46.72 -4.35
N LEU A 299 -24.11 46.29 -3.11
CA LEU A 299 -23.19 45.26 -2.67
C LEU A 299 -23.97 44.01 -2.29
N ILE A 300 -23.43 42.87 -2.70
CA ILE A 300 -23.95 41.55 -2.29
C ILE A 300 -22.96 40.97 -1.32
N THR A 301 -23.47 40.40 -0.26
CA THR A 301 -22.71 39.74 0.79
C THR A 301 -23.44 38.47 1.19
N GLY A 302 -22.79 37.61 1.94
CA GLY A 302 -23.43 36.39 2.45
C GLY A 302 -22.51 35.56 3.33
N LYS A 303 -22.90 34.33 3.51
CA LYS A 303 -22.10 33.38 4.28
C LYS A 303 -21.83 32.13 3.45
N THR A 304 -20.67 31.54 3.71
CA THR A 304 -20.26 30.26 3.12
C THR A 304 -19.46 29.48 4.16
N GLU A 305 -18.97 28.31 3.76
CA GLU A 305 -18.04 27.51 4.53
C GLU A 305 -16.65 28.17 4.58
N ALA A 306 -15.91 27.96 5.67
CA ALA A 306 -14.56 28.46 5.81
C ALA A 306 -13.61 27.85 4.79
N GLY A 307 -12.86 28.69 4.09
CA GLY A 307 -11.93 28.28 3.03
C GLY A 307 -12.57 27.97 1.69
N ALA A 308 -13.89 28.15 1.53
CA ALA A 308 -14.54 28.08 0.23
C ALA A 308 -14.22 29.32 -0.62
N SER A 309 -14.25 29.19 -1.94
CA SER A 309 -14.21 30.29 -2.90
C SER A 309 -15.60 30.60 -3.37
N VAL A 310 -15.95 31.93 -3.50
CA VAL A 310 -17.26 32.36 -3.97
C VAL A 310 -17.08 33.17 -5.25
N GLN A 311 -17.82 32.80 -6.29
CA GLN A 311 -17.92 33.55 -7.54
C GLN A 311 -19.34 34.03 -7.77
N VAL A 312 -19.46 35.23 -8.27
CA VAL A 312 -20.74 35.87 -8.61
C VAL A 312 -20.71 36.22 -10.09
N GLU A 313 -21.55 35.56 -10.87
CA GLU A 313 -21.80 35.88 -12.27
C GLU A 313 -23.06 36.72 -12.40
N PHE A 314 -22.97 37.80 -13.09
CA PHE A 314 -24.11 38.66 -13.40
C PHE A 314 -24.14 39.06 -14.88
N THR A 315 -25.34 39.20 -15.41
CA THR A 315 -25.56 39.56 -16.81
C THR A 315 -25.77 41.08 -16.90
N LEU A 316 -24.92 41.72 -17.70
CA LEU A 316 -25.05 43.15 -17.98
C LEU A 316 -26.19 43.45 -18.95
N ALA A 317 -26.58 44.74 -19.07
CA ALA A 317 -27.69 45.20 -19.92
C ALA A 317 -27.50 44.89 -21.41
N ASP A 318 -26.28 44.75 -21.89
CA ASP A 318 -25.90 44.35 -23.24
C ASP A 318 -25.95 42.83 -23.47
N GLY A 319 -26.26 42.06 -22.44
CA GLY A 319 -26.28 40.57 -22.49
C GLY A 319 -24.92 39.92 -22.22
N SER A 320 -23.87 40.71 -22.01
CA SER A 320 -22.56 40.18 -21.62
C SER A 320 -22.60 39.70 -20.16
N LYS A 321 -21.76 38.71 -19.85
CA LYS A 321 -21.62 38.17 -18.50
C LYS A 321 -20.33 38.67 -17.87
N GLN A 322 -20.42 39.07 -16.62
CA GLN A 322 -19.28 39.38 -15.78
C GLN A 322 -19.23 38.44 -14.59
N VAL A 323 -18.01 38.01 -14.25
CA VAL A 323 -17.75 37.17 -13.07
C VAL A 323 -16.83 37.95 -12.12
N GLN A 324 -17.24 38.06 -10.87
CA GLN A 324 -16.41 38.59 -9.80
C GLN A 324 -16.16 37.49 -8.77
N THR A 325 -14.92 37.40 -8.30
CA THR A 325 -14.57 36.55 -7.14
C THR A 325 -14.76 37.37 -5.87
N ALA A 326 -15.56 36.87 -4.96
CA ALA A 326 -15.83 37.53 -3.68
C ALA A 326 -14.59 37.41 -2.76
N VAL A 327 -14.46 38.40 -1.87
CA VAL A 327 -13.54 38.31 -0.75
C VAL A 327 -14.22 37.49 0.34
N VAL A 328 -13.60 36.39 0.71
CA VAL A 328 -14.08 35.48 1.77
C VAL A 328 -13.23 35.71 3.00
N THR A 329 -13.88 35.91 4.15
CA THR A 329 -13.23 36.10 5.45
C THR A 329 -13.78 35.10 6.43
N ASP A 330 -12.92 34.16 6.88
CA ASP A 330 -13.30 33.14 7.84
C ASP A 330 -13.68 33.80 9.17
N THR A 331 -14.83 33.39 9.72
CA THR A 331 -15.36 33.90 11.00
C THR A 331 -15.33 32.84 12.10
N SER A 332 -15.25 31.56 11.68
CA SER A 332 -15.09 30.41 12.55
C SER A 332 -14.51 29.25 11.72
N PRO A 333 -14.09 28.13 12.32
CA PRO A 333 -13.61 26.96 11.57
C PRO A 333 -14.59 26.46 10.49
N ASP A 334 -15.91 26.62 10.71
CA ASP A 334 -16.95 26.09 9.83
C ASP A 334 -17.74 27.17 9.07
N SER A 335 -17.34 28.43 9.18
CA SER A 335 -18.12 29.55 8.59
C SER A 335 -17.25 30.73 8.19
N ALA A 336 -17.57 31.30 7.04
CA ALA A 336 -16.97 32.54 6.52
C ALA A 336 -18.04 33.50 6.04
N ASN A 337 -17.75 34.82 6.12
CA ASN A 337 -18.51 35.81 5.42
C ASN A 337 -17.85 36.08 4.06
N TRP A 338 -18.68 36.32 3.05
CA TRP A 338 -18.18 36.74 1.74
C TRP A 338 -18.79 38.07 1.33
N THR A 339 -18.03 38.85 0.57
CA THR A 339 -18.46 40.12 0.02
C THR A 339 -17.82 40.38 -1.33
N LEU A 340 -18.52 41.04 -2.24
CA LEU A 340 -17.91 41.42 -3.51
C LEU A 340 -16.92 42.57 -3.30
N PRO A 341 -15.75 42.53 -3.98
CA PRO A 341 -14.75 43.58 -3.88
C PRO A 341 -15.20 44.91 -4.52
N THR A 342 -16.08 44.82 -5.52
CA THR A 342 -16.63 45.99 -6.21
C THR A 342 -18.15 45.90 -6.27
N PRO A 343 -18.86 46.97 -5.94
CA PRO A 343 -20.32 46.99 -6.06
C PRO A 343 -20.79 46.74 -7.50
N ILE A 344 -21.94 46.11 -7.63
CA ILE A 344 -22.60 45.89 -8.92
C ILE A 344 -23.42 47.13 -9.25
N VAL A 345 -23.36 47.59 -10.50
CA VAL A 345 -24.20 48.67 -11.00
C VAL A 345 -25.20 48.10 -11.99
N ALA A 346 -26.46 47.97 -11.54
CA ALA A 346 -27.53 47.54 -12.41
C ALA A 346 -27.90 48.65 -13.41
N GLN A 347 -27.79 48.35 -14.71
CA GLN A 347 -28.21 49.28 -15.76
C GLN A 347 -29.57 48.83 -16.32
N GLY A 348 -30.62 49.59 -16.06
CA GLY A 348 -31.95 49.38 -16.60
C GLY A 348 -32.25 50.31 -17.77
N ASN A 349 -33.02 49.81 -18.74
CA ASN A 349 -33.59 50.65 -19.80
C ASN A 349 -34.69 51.54 -19.19
N PRO A 350 -34.82 52.85 -19.57
CA PRO A 350 -35.74 53.78 -18.95
C PRO A 350 -37.23 53.44 -19.12
N ILE A 351 -37.60 52.41 -19.85
CA ILE A 351 -38.99 52.03 -20.07
C ILE A 351 -39.17 50.53 -19.80
N GLY A 352 -39.59 50.18 -18.58
CA GLY A 352 -39.98 48.82 -18.16
C GLY A 352 -39.07 48.22 -17.09
N ALA A 353 -39.68 47.60 -16.09
CA ALA A 353 -38.96 46.87 -15.08
C ALA A 353 -38.25 45.68 -15.72
N LYS A 354 -36.93 45.69 -15.77
CA LYS A 354 -36.13 44.52 -16.14
C LYS A 354 -35.66 43.83 -14.89
N GLN A 355 -35.65 42.51 -14.96
CA GLN A 355 -35.03 41.69 -13.94
C GLN A 355 -33.62 41.35 -14.40
N THR A 356 -32.68 41.29 -13.48
CA THR A 356 -31.36 40.72 -13.67
C THR A 356 -31.18 39.60 -12.71
N THR A 357 -30.66 38.49 -13.21
CA THR A 357 -30.35 37.34 -12.38
C THR A 357 -28.86 37.29 -12.14
N ILE A 358 -28.48 37.06 -10.91
CA ILE A 358 -27.12 36.86 -10.45
C ILE A 358 -27.01 35.39 -10.06
N HIS A 359 -26.00 34.73 -10.61
CA HIS A 359 -25.67 33.38 -10.28
C HIS A 359 -24.49 33.38 -9.33
N ILE A 360 -24.69 32.86 -8.12
CA ILE A 360 -23.67 32.79 -7.06
C ILE A 360 -23.27 31.35 -6.89
N THR A 361 -21.99 31.06 -7.00
CA THR A 361 -21.42 29.75 -6.80
C THR A 361 -20.39 29.79 -5.69
N ALA A 362 -20.44 28.81 -4.77
CA ALA A 362 -19.41 28.54 -3.80
C ALA A 362 -18.77 27.20 -4.09
N THR A 363 -17.45 27.14 -4.01
CA THR A 363 -16.68 25.90 -4.20
C THR A 363 -15.80 25.71 -2.97
N ASP A 364 -15.91 24.56 -2.30
CA ASP A 364 -15.08 24.20 -1.15
C ASP A 364 -13.67 23.73 -1.56
N LYS A 365 -12.87 23.31 -0.59
CA LYS A 365 -11.51 22.80 -0.82
C LYS A 365 -11.49 21.47 -1.55
N ALA A 366 -12.54 20.68 -1.41
CA ALA A 366 -12.66 19.38 -2.09
C ALA A 366 -13.16 19.53 -3.54
N GLY A 367 -13.66 20.72 -3.91
CA GLY A 367 -14.24 20.99 -5.24
C GLY A 367 -15.73 20.73 -5.33
N ASN A 368 -16.45 20.49 -4.20
CA ASN A 368 -17.91 20.43 -4.24
C ASN A 368 -18.46 21.84 -4.42
N VAL A 369 -19.56 21.94 -5.17
CA VAL A 369 -20.13 23.23 -5.58
C VAL A 369 -21.57 23.37 -5.07
N SER A 370 -21.85 24.52 -4.46
CA SER A 370 -23.21 25.02 -4.23
C SER A 370 -23.48 26.21 -5.13
N ALA A 371 -24.71 26.35 -5.61
CA ALA A 371 -25.12 27.49 -6.41
C ALA A 371 -26.48 28.00 -5.97
N VAL A 372 -26.65 29.30 -6.07
CA VAL A 372 -27.90 30.00 -5.78
C VAL A 372 -28.13 31.10 -6.85
N ASP A 373 -29.34 31.17 -7.36
CA ASP A 373 -29.78 32.23 -8.29
C ASP A 373 -30.58 33.28 -7.53
N HIS A 374 -30.18 34.53 -7.69
CA HIS A 374 -30.87 35.67 -7.11
C HIS A 374 -31.34 36.62 -8.20
N THR A 375 -32.65 36.94 -8.23
CA THR A 375 -33.24 37.81 -9.25
C THR A 375 -33.62 39.14 -8.64
N PHE A 376 -33.10 40.24 -9.21
CA PHE A 376 -33.41 41.63 -8.80
C PHE A 376 -34.32 42.29 -9.82
N ALA A 377 -35.31 43.04 -9.33
CA ALA A 377 -36.08 43.93 -10.15
C ALA A 377 -35.37 45.31 -10.26
N ILE A 378 -35.01 45.70 -11.46
CA ILE A 378 -34.35 47.00 -11.70
C ILE A 378 -35.43 48.07 -11.85
N MET A 379 -35.44 49.01 -10.93
CA MET A 379 -36.35 50.16 -10.97
C MET A 379 -35.71 51.34 -11.66
N SER A 380 -36.41 51.92 -12.67
CA SER A 380 -35.95 53.16 -13.29
C SER A 380 -36.13 54.30 -12.31
N GLN A 381 -35.12 55.17 -12.20
CA GLN A 381 -35.26 56.48 -11.52
C GLN A 381 -36.06 57.42 -12.45
N SER A 382 -37.36 57.25 -12.61
CA SER A 382 -38.17 58.27 -13.11
C SER A 382 -38.62 59.17 -11.92
N PHE A 383 -37.81 60.13 -11.54
CA PHE A 383 -38.33 61.26 -10.76
C PHE A 383 -39.27 62.05 -11.70
N PRO A 384 -40.56 62.14 -11.44
CA PRO A 384 -41.35 63.17 -12.07
C PRO A 384 -40.85 64.46 -11.49
N PHE A 385 -39.88 65.10 -12.15
CA PHE A 385 -39.67 66.49 -11.94
C PHE A 385 -40.91 67.22 -12.45
N GLY A 386 -41.90 67.36 -11.59
CA GLY A 386 -42.87 68.42 -11.77
C GLY A 386 -42.06 69.68 -11.88
N THR A 387 -42.26 70.44 -12.94
CA THR A 387 -41.68 71.78 -13.11
C THR A 387 -41.89 72.54 -11.81
N ALA A 388 -40.81 72.74 -11.06
CA ALA A 388 -40.85 73.60 -9.85
C ALA A 388 -41.32 74.96 -10.24
N PRO A 389 -42.26 75.54 -9.55
CA PRO A 389 -42.64 76.92 -9.79
C PRO A 389 -41.39 77.78 -9.54
N ALA A 390 -41.09 78.65 -10.48
CA ALA A 390 -39.94 79.55 -10.42
C ALA A 390 -39.94 80.29 -9.06
N GLY A 391 -39.01 79.95 -8.17
CA GLY A 391 -38.82 80.66 -6.93
C GLY A 391 -38.67 79.84 -5.64
N SER A 392 -38.71 78.55 -5.62
CA SER A 392 -38.45 77.82 -4.35
C SER A 392 -37.28 76.79 -4.51
N ASN A 393 -36.23 77.05 -3.79
CA ASN A 393 -35.05 76.23 -3.69
C ASN A 393 -35.18 75.07 -2.61
N THR A 394 -36.43 74.60 -2.37
CA THR A 394 -36.68 73.55 -1.40
C THR A 394 -37.10 72.29 -2.13
N LEU A 395 -36.23 71.32 -2.20
CA LEU A 395 -36.55 69.90 -2.56
C LEU A 395 -37.42 69.28 -1.46
N SER A 396 -38.75 69.18 -1.73
CA SER A 396 -39.64 68.49 -0.80
C SER A 396 -39.51 66.98 -0.94
N LEU A 397 -38.97 66.36 0.05
CA LEU A 397 -38.78 64.87 0.17
C LEU A 397 -40.09 64.13 0.48
N LYS A 398 -41.18 64.52 -0.18
CA LYS A 398 -42.52 63.97 0.09
C LYS A 398 -42.88 62.71 -0.70
N ALA A 399 -41.97 62.18 -1.49
CA ALA A 399 -42.24 61.01 -2.35
C ALA A 399 -41.67 59.67 -1.87
N LEU A 400 -41.13 59.58 -0.64
CA LEU A 400 -40.52 58.38 -0.13
C LEU A 400 -41.33 57.66 0.97
N THR A 401 -42.60 58.02 1.14
CA THR A 401 -43.40 57.49 2.29
C THR A 401 -44.62 56.70 1.89
N THR A 402 -44.53 55.80 0.89
CA THR A 402 -45.57 54.78 0.65
C THR A 402 -44.98 53.41 0.53
N GLY A 403 -44.54 52.86 1.64
CA GLY A 403 -44.12 51.46 1.85
C GLY A 403 -43.93 51.19 3.34
N PRO A 404 -43.92 49.99 3.79
CA PRO A 404 -43.85 49.62 5.20
C PRO A 404 -42.61 50.15 5.95
N GLU A 405 -41.63 50.71 5.24
CA GLU A 405 -40.45 51.37 5.87
C GLU A 405 -40.65 52.90 6.07
N GLY A 406 -41.67 53.49 5.46
CA GLY A 406 -42.02 54.88 5.67
C GLY A 406 -42.55 55.17 7.11
N ASP A 407 -43.14 54.18 7.73
CA ASP A 407 -43.63 54.28 9.10
C ASP A 407 -42.54 54.36 10.17
N ALA A 408 -41.34 53.82 9.88
CA ALA A 408 -40.21 53.87 10.81
C ALA A 408 -39.58 55.26 10.85
N ILE A 409 -39.55 56.00 9.69
CA ILE A 409 -39.00 57.34 9.59
C ILE A 409 -39.98 58.35 10.19
N GLN A 410 -41.30 58.19 10.03
CA GLN A 410 -42.28 59.01 10.69
C GLN A 410 -42.31 58.85 12.22
N LYS A 411 -42.04 57.65 12.73
CA LYS A 411 -41.93 57.40 14.16
C LYS A 411 -40.68 58.01 14.79
N ALA A 412 -39.57 58.11 14.05
CA ALA A 412 -38.33 58.72 14.51
C ALA A 412 -38.46 60.23 14.54
N GLN A 413 -39.23 60.86 13.63
CA GLN A 413 -39.47 62.29 13.62
C GLN A 413 -40.51 62.73 14.67
N ALA A 414 -41.39 61.84 15.08
CA ALA A 414 -42.40 62.22 16.10
C ALA A 414 -41.86 62.18 17.55
N SER A 415 -40.64 61.63 17.75
CA SER A 415 -40.00 61.56 19.06
C SER A 415 -39.02 62.69 19.38
N THR A 416 -38.71 63.56 18.40
CA THR A 416 -37.86 64.70 18.60
C THR A 416 -38.68 65.99 18.26
N GLY A 417 -39.54 66.40 19.16
CA GLY A 417 -40.15 67.67 19.12
C GLY A 417 -39.11 68.75 19.43
N GLY A 418 -38.66 69.46 18.37
CA GLY A 418 -37.73 70.56 18.50
C GLY A 418 -37.35 71.06 17.12
N ASP A 419 -37.61 72.34 16.90
CA ASP A 419 -37.31 73.14 15.69
C ASP A 419 -35.91 72.80 15.12
N ALA A 420 -35.83 72.46 13.83
CA ALA A 420 -34.57 72.27 13.12
C ALA A 420 -33.98 73.67 12.75
N PRO A 421 -32.73 73.96 13.12
CA PRO A 421 -32.05 75.12 12.61
C PRO A 421 -31.60 74.87 11.16
N SER A 422 -31.93 75.79 10.28
CA SER A 422 -31.41 75.93 8.92
C SER A 422 -29.89 76.14 8.94
N LEU A 423 -29.15 75.20 8.33
CA LEU A 423 -27.72 75.38 8.09
C LEU A 423 -27.48 76.03 6.73
N PRO A 424 -26.63 77.05 6.64
CA PRO A 424 -26.26 77.67 5.37
C PRO A 424 -25.21 76.80 4.62
N LEU A 425 -25.39 76.66 3.32
CA LEU A 425 -24.40 76.09 2.42
C LEU A 425 -23.15 77.01 2.40
N ALA A 426 -22.08 76.56 3.04
CA ALA A 426 -20.75 77.11 2.78
C ALA A 426 -20.01 76.16 1.83
N GLN A 427 -19.74 76.69 0.63
CA GLN A 427 -18.74 76.05 -0.29
C GLN A 427 -17.35 76.19 0.34
N THR A 428 -16.70 75.13 0.63
CA THR A 428 -15.24 75.06 0.66
C THR A 428 -14.82 73.61 0.30
N GLU A 429 -14.15 73.53 -0.82
CA GLU A 429 -13.42 72.34 -1.21
C GLU A 429 -12.30 72.05 -0.19
N PRO A 430 -12.09 70.82 0.24
CA PRO A 430 -10.84 70.49 0.92
C PRO A 430 -9.81 70.04 -0.10
N THR A 431 -8.77 70.84 -0.26
CA THR A 431 -7.50 70.53 -0.88
C THR A 431 -6.82 69.30 -0.15
N LEU A 432 -6.62 68.30 -0.87
CA LEU A 432 -5.80 67.08 -0.42
C LEU A 432 -4.31 67.48 -0.47
N THR A 433 -3.67 67.59 0.67
CA THR A 433 -2.21 67.53 0.78
C THR A 433 -1.72 66.11 0.97
N PRO A 434 -0.69 65.68 0.26
CA PRO A 434 -0.16 64.33 0.40
C PRO A 434 0.72 64.21 1.66
N LEU A 435 0.43 63.24 2.50
CA LEU A 435 1.33 62.84 3.56
C LEU A 435 2.46 61.97 2.97
N GLN A 436 3.66 62.47 3.09
CA GLN A 436 4.90 61.75 2.78
C GLN A 436 5.11 60.61 3.75
N ALA A 437 5.39 59.43 3.16
CA ALA A 437 5.89 58.28 3.87
C ALA A 437 7.36 58.49 4.23
N THR A 438 7.70 58.45 5.51
CA THR A 438 9.08 58.29 5.97
C THR A 438 9.35 56.82 6.21
N ALA A 439 10.22 56.28 5.38
CA ALA A 439 10.86 55.00 5.60
C ALA A 439 11.86 55.12 6.76
N SER A 440 11.81 54.24 7.73
CA SER A 440 12.90 54.00 8.67
C SER A 440 13.33 52.56 8.58
N ALA A 441 14.63 52.42 8.32
CA ALA A 441 15.35 51.20 8.06
C ALA A 441 15.49 50.30 9.30
N ALA A 442 15.69 49.03 9.00
CA ALA A 442 16.05 47.94 9.89
C ALA A 442 17.31 48.16 10.77
N PRO A 443 17.56 47.31 11.77
CA PRO A 443 18.57 46.31 11.47
C PRO A 443 18.25 44.88 11.94
N SER A 444 18.85 43.99 11.16
CA SER A 444 19.04 42.57 11.37
C SER A 444 19.73 42.25 12.71
N THR A 445 19.33 41.19 13.38
CA THR A 445 20.23 40.19 13.97
C THR A 445 19.47 38.94 14.34
N ALA A 446 19.87 37.83 13.73
CA ALA A 446 19.64 36.49 14.26
C ALA A 446 20.52 36.26 15.49
N PRO A 447 20.14 35.38 16.41
CA PRO A 447 21.03 34.27 16.66
C PRO A 447 20.33 32.90 16.73
N SER A 448 21.08 31.93 16.22
CA SER A 448 21.04 30.51 16.50
C SER A 448 21.12 30.21 18.01
N SER A 449 20.34 29.27 18.48
CA SER A 449 20.88 28.20 19.35
C SER A 449 19.79 27.22 19.76
N ALA A 450 20.10 25.97 19.50
CA ALA A 450 19.56 24.82 20.19
C ALA A 450 19.85 24.96 21.70
N GLN A 451 18.88 24.62 22.52
CA GLN A 451 19.03 23.79 23.72
C GLN A 451 17.81 23.86 24.64
N GLN A 452 17.47 22.68 25.13
CA GLN A 452 16.75 22.39 26.38
C GLN A 452 15.23 22.59 26.41
N LEU A 453 14.57 21.41 26.44
CA LEU A 453 13.56 21.10 27.44
C LEU A 453 13.53 19.59 27.66
N SER A 454 14.38 19.17 28.58
CA SER A 454 14.21 17.97 29.39
C SER A 454 13.38 18.38 30.62
N SER A 455 12.56 17.47 31.09
CA SER A 455 11.84 17.43 32.36
C SER A 455 10.33 17.64 32.22
N LEU A 456 9.63 16.52 32.31
CA LEU A 456 8.52 16.23 33.20
C LEU A 456 7.94 14.85 32.84
N LEU A 457 8.55 13.82 33.42
CA LEU A 457 7.90 12.54 33.70
C LEU A 457 7.70 12.49 35.23
N PRO A 458 6.62 12.00 35.75
CA PRO A 458 6.63 11.33 37.02
C PRO A 458 6.78 9.81 36.83
N HIS A 459 7.79 9.28 37.52
CA HIS A 459 7.96 7.89 37.92
C HIS A 459 6.80 7.46 38.83
N ASP A 460 6.39 6.26 38.69
CA ASP A 460 6.04 5.15 39.57
C ASP A 460 4.92 4.34 38.89
N GLU A 461 5.05 3.07 38.70
CA GLU A 461 5.18 1.95 39.60
C GLU A 461 5.86 0.75 38.95
N LEU A 462 6.80 0.28 39.66
CA LEU A 462 7.53 -0.96 39.51
C LEU A 462 6.77 -2.13 40.16
N GLN A 463 6.96 -3.27 39.52
CA GLN A 463 7.01 -4.61 40.14
C GLN A 463 5.71 -5.19 40.74
N GLN A 464 5.25 -6.25 40.11
CA GLN A 464 5.12 -7.59 40.73
C GLN A 464 4.48 -8.57 39.73
N GLY A 465 5.08 -9.71 39.56
CA GLY A 465 4.45 -10.82 38.84
C GLY A 465 5.39 -11.82 38.19
N LEU A 466 6.49 -12.18 38.83
CA LEU A 466 7.16 -13.48 38.60
C LEU A 466 6.46 -14.50 39.48
N ALA A 467 5.94 -15.54 38.89
CA ALA A 467 5.94 -16.95 39.28
C ALA A 467 4.66 -17.67 38.89
N HIS A 468 4.89 -18.89 38.38
CA HIS A 468 3.94 -19.99 38.13
C HIS A 468 3.09 -19.88 36.82
N LEU A 469 3.51 -20.53 35.77
CA LEU A 469 3.45 -21.97 35.41
C LEU A 469 4.25 -22.18 34.13
#